data_a3397c00f410f8d177e78aec8073498d
#
_entry.id   a3397c00f410f8d177e78aec8073498d
#
_cell.length_a   1.000
_cell.length_b   1.000
_cell.length_c   1.000
_cell.angle_alpha   90.00
_cell.angle_beta   90.00
_cell.angle_gamma   90.00
#
_symmetry.space_group_name_H-M   'P 1'
#
loop_
_entity.id
_entity.type
_entity.pdbx_description
1 polymer ?
#
loop_
_entity_poly.entity_id
_entity_poly.type
_entity_poly.pdbx_seq_one_letter_code
_entity_poly.pdbx_strand_id
1 'polypeptide(L)'
;MARYDNLAAVALSVAGRTGRKVPDDLMVTGFDNDFISNYVSPALTTVEIQKEEVAKSAMEALLSLIRHDGGDKKISFTARLVIRESTEKKCYCKQ
;
A
#
# COMPACT_ATOMS: atom_id res chain seq x y z
N MET A 1 9.22 6.12 0.36
CA MET A 1 8.13 5.16 0.62
C MET A 1 7.64 5.28 2.05
N ALA A 2 6.36 5.50 2.24
CA ALA A 2 5.78 5.57 3.57
C ALA A 2 5.37 4.19 4.05
N ARG A 3 5.40 4.00 5.35
CA ARG A 3 5.09 2.71 5.97
C ARG A 3 3.66 2.25 5.72
N TYR A 4 2.74 3.19 5.65
CA TYR A 4 1.35 2.93 5.31
C TYR A 4 0.70 4.19 4.72
N ASP A 5 -0.47 4.03 4.16
CA ASP A 5 -1.11 5.07 3.35
C ASP A 5 -1.40 6.37 4.13
N ASN A 6 -1.74 6.27 5.41
CA ASN A 6 -1.99 7.48 6.21
C ASN A 6 -0.73 8.35 6.33
N LEU A 7 0.43 7.73 6.53
CA LEU A 7 1.70 8.46 6.56
C LEU A 7 2.03 9.04 5.18
N ALA A 8 1.73 8.29 4.13
CA ALA A 8 1.94 8.77 2.77
C ALA A 8 1.07 10.00 2.48
N ALA A 9 -0.17 10.00 2.96
CA ALA A 9 -1.07 11.14 2.82
C ALA A 9 -0.50 12.39 3.53
N VAL A 10 0.08 12.22 4.71
CA VAL A 10 0.74 13.31 5.42
C VAL A 10 1.95 13.81 4.61
N ALA A 11 2.72 12.90 4.04
CA ALA A 11 3.86 13.27 3.19
C ALA A 11 3.42 14.08 1.98
N LEU A 12 2.32 13.71 1.35
CA LEU A 12 1.75 14.46 0.23
C LEU A 12 1.34 15.87 0.65
N SER A 13 0.73 15.99 1.82
CA SER A 13 0.33 17.29 2.36
C SER A 13 1.55 18.19 2.61
N VAL A 14 2.60 17.65 3.21
CA VAL A 14 3.83 18.39 3.47
C VAL A 14 4.50 18.79 2.16
N ALA A 15 4.55 17.91 1.19
CA ALA A 15 5.14 18.21 -0.12
C ALA A 15 4.41 19.40 -0.77
N GLY A 16 3.09 19.41 -0.71
CA GLY A 16 2.30 20.53 -1.24
C GLY A 16 2.60 21.85 -0.54
N ARG A 17 2.72 21.82 0.77
CA ARG A 17 3.04 23.02 1.57
C ARG A 17 4.42 23.57 1.31
N THR A 18 5.38 22.71 0.99
CA THR A 18 6.75 23.13 0.74
C THR A 18 7.02 23.44 -0.73
N GLY A 19 6.00 23.39 -1.56
CA GLY A 19 6.10 23.72 -2.98
C GLY A 19 6.70 22.60 -3.83
N ARG A 20 6.81 21.42 -3.34
CA ARG A 20 7.30 20.28 -4.11
C ARG A 20 6.15 19.61 -4.85
N LYS A 21 6.39 19.26 -6.09
CA LYS A 21 5.40 18.63 -6.93
C LYS A 21 5.54 17.11 -6.89
N VAL A 22 4.42 16.42 -6.71
CA VAL A 22 4.35 14.96 -6.79
C VAL A 22 3.59 14.61 -8.07
N PRO A 23 4.11 13.79 -8.95
CA PRO A 23 5.34 13.02 -8.84
C PRO A 23 6.61 13.67 -9.40
N ASP A 24 6.54 14.89 -9.93
CA ASP A 24 7.65 15.49 -10.69
C ASP A 24 8.93 15.69 -9.88
N ASP A 25 8.81 16.30 -8.70
CA ASP A 25 9.96 16.55 -7.83
C ASP A 25 10.21 15.38 -6.89
N LEU A 26 9.15 14.69 -6.51
CA LEU A 26 9.17 13.67 -5.48
C LEU A 26 8.07 12.65 -5.76
N MET A 27 8.42 11.40 -5.71
CA MET A 27 7.43 10.32 -5.79
C MET A 27 7.11 9.81 -4.40
N VAL A 28 5.84 9.56 -4.14
CA VAL A 28 5.38 9.08 -2.84
C VAL A 28 4.65 7.76 -3.03
N THR A 29 5.00 6.78 -2.22
CA THR A 29 4.32 5.48 -2.20
C THR A 29 3.89 5.16 -0.78
N GLY A 30 2.79 4.44 -0.67
CA GLY A 30 2.29 3.94 0.60
C GLY A 30 2.31 2.42 0.67
N PHE A 31 1.58 1.89 1.62
CA PHE A 31 1.42 0.46 1.80
C PHE A 31 0.05 0.21 2.40
N ASP A 32 -0.63 -0.80 1.93
CA ASP A 32 -1.89 -1.31 2.47
C ASP A 32 -3.12 -1.06 1.60
N ASN A 33 -3.08 -0.14 0.68
CA ASN A 33 -4.20 0.26 -0.18
C ASN A 33 -5.45 0.61 0.64
N ASP A 34 -5.25 1.43 1.66
CA ASP A 34 -6.35 1.94 2.46
C ASP A 34 -7.25 2.87 1.63
N PHE A 35 -8.43 3.07 2.14
CA PHE A 35 -9.45 3.91 1.54
C PHE A 35 -8.90 5.28 1.10
N ILE A 36 -8.09 5.89 1.95
CA ILE A 36 -7.55 7.22 1.71
C ILE A 36 -6.67 7.30 0.45
N SER A 37 -6.07 6.19 0.02
CA SER A 37 -5.17 6.20 -1.13
C SER A 37 -5.84 6.64 -2.43
N ASN A 38 -7.15 6.45 -2.54
CA ASN A 38 -7.93 6.89 -3.70
C ASN A 38 -8.34 8.35 -3.64
N TYR A 39 -8.34 8.95 -2.47
CA TYR A 39 -8.93 10.29 -2.24
C TYR A 39 -7.90 11.39 -2.04
N VAL A 40 -6.63 11.05 -1.90
CA VAL A 40 -5.57 12.06 -1.84
C VAL A 40 -5.25 12.54 -3.25
N SER A 41 -4.65 13.72 -3.34
CA SER A 41 -4.27 14.32 -4.62
C SER A 41 -2.76 14.61 -4.62
N PRO A 42 -1.98 14.01 -5.50
CA PRO A 42 -2.37 12.98 -6.47
C PRO A 42 -2.74 11.66 -5.81
N ALA A 43 -3.52 10.83 -6.50
CA ALA A 43 -3.89 9.52 -5.99
C ALA A 43 -2.63 8.69 -5.70
N LEU A 44 -2.66 7.96 -4.62
CA LEU A 44 -1.46 7.34 -4.05
C LEU A 44 -1.18 5.95 -4.61
N THR A 45 0.03 5.77 -5.14
CA THR A 45 0.56 4.44 -5.47
C THR A 45 0.84 3.68 -4.18
N THR A 46 0.34 2.48 -4.08
CA THR A 46 0.42 1.70 -2.85
C THR A 46 0.54 0.21 -3.15
N VAL A 47 0.79 -0.56 -2.11
CA VAL A 47 0.83 -2.02 -2.20
C VAL A 47 -0.42 -2.57 -1.54
N GLU A 48 -1.14 -3.40 -2.26
CA GLU A 48 -2.32 -4.08 -1.74
C GLU A 48 -1.97 -5.48 -1.28
N ILE A 49 -2.38 -5.80 -0.06
CA ILE A 49 -2.29 -7.16 0.46
C ILE A 49 -3.70 -7.72 0.59
N GLN A 50 -3.82 -9.03 0.52
CA GLN A 50 -5.11 -9.71 0.65
C GLN A 50 -5.46 -9.84 2.13
N LYS A 51 -5.94 -8.75 2.72
CA LYS A 51 -6.16 -8.67 4.17
C LYS A 51 -7.10 -9.74 4.69
N GLU A 52 -8.21 -9.97 3.99
CA GLU A 52 -9.19 -10.97 4.42
C GLU A 52 -8.61 -12.37 4.38
N GLU A 53 -7.88 -12.70 3.32
CA GLU A 53 -7.23 -14.00 3.19
C GLU A 53 -6.16 -14.21 4.25
N VAL A 54 -5.37 -13.17 4.52
CA VAL A 54 -4.34 -13.20 5.56
C VAL A 54 -4.98 -13.42 6.94
N ALA A 55 -6.02 -12.66 7.25
CA ALA A 55 -6.72 -12.77 8.52
C ALA A 55 -7.34 -14.16 8.71
N LYS A 56 -7.97 -14.66 7.67
CA LYS A 56 -8.59 -16.00 7.69
C LYS A 56 -7.55 -17.08 7.92
N SER A 57 -6.46 -17.04 7.18
CA SER A 57 -5.38 -18.03 7.32
C SER A 57 -4.71 -17.96 8.67
N ALA A 58 -4.51 -16.76 9.21
CA ALA A 58 -3.94 -16.59 10.53
C ALA A 58 -4.85 -17.18 11.61
N MET A 59 -6.15 -16.97 11.50
CA MET A 59 -7.12 -17.52 12.43
C MET A 59 -7.15 -19.04 12.37
N GLU A 60 -7.15 -19.61 11.18
CA GLU A 60 -7.14 -21.07 11.00
C GLU A 60 -5.86 -21.68 11.58
N ALA A 61 -4.71 -21.03 11.36
CA ALA A 61 -3.45 -21.50 11.90
C ALA A 61 -3.45 -21.47 13.43
N LEU A 62 -4.01 -20.40 14.01
CA LEU A 62 -4.11 -20.27 15.46
C LEU A 62 -5.00 -21.35 16.05
N LEU A 63 -6.15 -21.61 15.41
CA LEU A 63 -7.05 -22.67 15.85
C LEU A 63 -6.40 -24.05 15.78
N SER A 64 -5.63 -24.30 14.74
CA SER A 64 -4.89 -25.55 14.61
C SER A 64 -3.87 -25.72 15.73
N LEU A 65 -3.18 -24.65 16.11
CA LEU A 65 -2.24 -24.69 17.23
C LEU A 65 -2.93 -24.98 18.55
N ILE A 66 -4.10 -24.39 18.78
CA ILE A 66 -4.89 -24.62 20.00
C ILE A 66 -5.35 -26.09 20.09
N ARG A 67 -5.71 -26.67 18.95
CA ARG A 67 -6.16 -28.07 18.87
C ARG A 67 -5.03 -29.08 18.82
N HIS A 68 -3.81 -28.62 18.69
CA HIS A 68 -2.63 -29.47 18.48
C HIS A 68 -2.71 -30.33 17.21
N ASP A 69 -3.44 -29.86 16.21
CA ASP A 69 -3.71 -30.62 15.00
C ASP A 69 -2.67 -30.48 13.90
N GLY A 70 -1.76 -29.54 14.03
CA GLY A 70 -0.88 -29.27 12.92
C GLY A 70 0.51 -28.92 13.31
N GLY A 71 1.40 -29.09 12.35
CA GLY A 71 2.76 -28.59 12.46
C GLY A 71 2.82 -27.14 11.98
N ASP A 72 4.02 -26.62 11.91
CA ASP A 72 4.26 -25.30 11.38
C ASP A 72 3.80 -25.20 9.93
N LYS A 73 2.87 -24.31 9.68
CA LYS A 73 2.43 -24.02 8.32
C LYS A 73 3.00 -22.69 7.90
N LYS A 74 3.74 -22.71 6.82
CA LYS A 74 4.24 -21.50 6.21
C LYS A 74 3.32 -21.13 5.08
N ILE A 75 2.58 -20.04 5.23
CA ILE A 75 1.64 -19.56 4.24
C ILE A 75 2.18 -18.27 3.63
N SER A 76 2.23 -18.22 2.31
CA SER A 76 2.70 -17.06 1.58
C SER A 76 1.55 -16.41 0.84
N PHE A 77 1.55 -15.08 0.82
CA PHE A 77 0.56 -14.29 0.09
C PHE A 77 1.26 -13.38 -0.90
N THR A 78 0.60 -13.13 -2.01
CA THR A 78 1.12 -12.24 -3.04
C THR A 78 0.62 -10.82 -2.77
N ALA A 79 1.53 -9.88 -2.68
CA ALA A 79 1.20 -8.46 -2.64
C ALA A 79 1.11 -7.93 -4.07
N ARG A 80 0.20 -6.99 -4.31
CA ARG A 80 0.01 -6.38 -5.61
C ARG A 80 0.35 -4.90 -5.55
N LEU A 81 1.14 -4.42 -6.50
CA LEU A 81 1.43 -3.01 -6.63
C LEU A 81 0.28 -2.33 -7.37
N VAL A 82 -0.29 -1.32 -6.75
CA VAL A 82 -1.35 -0.50 -7.34
C VAL A 82 -0.75 0.83 -7.74
N ILE A 83 -0.52 1.02 -9.02
CA ILE A 83 0.12 2.21 -9.54
C ILE A 83 -0.91 3.30 -9.77
N ARG A 84 -0.68 4.47 -9.16
CA ARG A 84 -1.51 5.65 -9.30
C ARG A 84 -0.66 6.87 -9.62
N GLU A 85 -1.25 8.04 -9.56
CA GLU A 85 -0.63 9.27 -10.00
C GLU A 85 0.62 9.69 -9.21
N SER A 86 0.75 9.29 -7.96
CA SER A 86 1.86 9.74 -7.09
C SER A 86 3.24 9.26 -7.55
N THR A 87 3.29 8.27 -8.44
CA THR A 87 4.55 7.78 -9.02
C THR A 87 4.55 7.80 -10.52
N GLU A 88 3.48 8.26 -11.15
CA GLU A 88 3.35 8.22 -12.61
C GLU A 88 3.52 9.61 -13.19
N LYS A 89 4.71 9.87 -13.72
CA LYS A 89 4.99 11.13 -14.38
C LYS A 89 4.32 11.16 -15.74
N LYS A 90 3.70 12.29 -16.06
CA LYS A 90 3.17 12.52 -17.40
C LYS A 90 4.33 12.69 -18.35
N CYS A 91 4.32 11.91 -19.41
CA CYS A 91 5.31 12.02 -20.46
C CYS A 91 4.67 12.70 -21.68
N TYR A 92 5.00 13.94 -21.90
CA TYR A 92 4.43 14.71 -23.02
C TYR A 92 4.98 14.28 -24.38
N CYS A 93 6.05 13.52 -24.38
CA CYS A 93 6.63 12.98 -25.62
C CYS A 93 5.88 11.79 -26.15
N LYS A 94 5.00 11.24 -25.37
CA LYS A 94 4.38 9.95 -25.61
C LYS A 94 2.94 10.13 -26.05
N GLN A 95 2.76 10.69 -27.14
CA GLN A 95 1.44 11.01 -27.65
C GLN A 95 0.83 9.91 -28.51
#